data_9d1d3825109ebef06b83670bc96db877
#
_entry.id   9d1d3825109ebef06b83670bc96db877
#
_cell.length_a   1.000
_cell.length_b   1.000
_cell.length_c   1.000
_cell.angle_alpha   90.00
_cell.angle_beta   90.00
_cell.angle_gamma   90.00
#
_symmetry.space_group_name_H-M   'P 1'
#
loop_
_entity.id
_entity.type
_entity.pdbx_description
1 polymer ?
#
loop_
_entity_poly.entity_id
_entity_poly.type
_entity_poly.pdbx_seq_one_letter_code
_entity_poly.pdbx_strand_id
1 'polypeptide(L)'
;ARRWKVHLNWLREEIITALGTALQSVRGKHQDEEPIFLGELDIDGHDIALYFAAKMSSERQYAKVDTALRLRPRSVPGILLTTASEPFPFAGTNVVIPIEDVLSAAGATTAIDLAQLKLAYRHGQLAAMGGTSVALKLSPDGYAATLYLPGQAPWKVTNKAKIMVLQRLVDAYAA
;
A
#
# COMPACT_ATOMS: atom_id res chain seq x y z
N ALA A 1 -30.60 -10.07 -5.17
CA ALA A 1 -29.33 -9.70 -5.81
C ALA A 1 -28.30 -10.80 -5.55
N ARG A 2 -27.72 -11.40 -6.59
CA ARG A 2 -26.65 -12.40 -6.46
C ARG A 2 -25.38 -11.67 -5.99
N ARG A 3 -24.89 -11.97 -4.79
CA ARG A 3 -23.59 -11.49 -4.31
C ARG A 3 -22.51 -12.42 -4.85
N TRP A 4 -21.69 -11.93 -5.74
CA TRP A 4 -20.48 -12.63 -6.20
C TRP A 4 -19.44 -12.58 -5.08
N LYS A 5 -18.97 -13.75 -4.62
CA LYS A 5 -17.80 -13.84 -3.77
C LYS A 5 -16.59 -14.05 -4.69
N VAL A 6 -15.75 -13.05 -4.79
CA VAL A 6 -14.43 -13.21 -5.42
C VAL A 6 -13.56 -14.00 -4.44
N HIS A 7 -13.06 -15.15 -4.89
CA HIS A 7 -12.09 -15.92 -4.12
C HIS A 7 -10.73 -15.23 -4.17
N LEU A 8 -10.17 -14.90 -3.00
CA LEU A 8 -8.86 -14.23 -2.91
C LEU A 8 -7.76 -15.01 -3.62
N ASN A 9 -7.81 -16.34 -3.57
CA ASN A 9 -6.85 -17.19 -4.26
C ASN A 9 -6.92 -17.03 -5.79
N TRP A 10 -8.13 -16.91 -6.35
CA TRP A 10 -8.28 -16.64 -7.78
C TRP A 10 -7.67 -15.29 -8.15
N LEU A 11 -8.00 -14.23 -7.40
CA LEU A 11 -7.47 -12.89 -7.66
C LEU A 11 -5.93 -12.85 -7.52
N ARG A 12 -5.40 -13.57 -6.54
CA ARG A 12 -3.95 -13.74 -6.38
C ARG A 12 -3.31 -14.38 -7.62
N GLU A 13 -3.85 -15.49 -8.11
CA GLU A 13 -3.34 -16.18 -9.30
C GLU A 13 -3.42 -15.29 -10.55
N GLU A 14 -4.50 -14.51 -10.69
CA GLU A 14 -4.63 -13.53 -11.78
C GLU A 14 -3.54 -12.44 -11.70
N ILE A 15 -3.27 -11.89 -10.52
CA ILE A 15 -2.22 -10.90 -10.32
C ILE A 15 -0.85 -11.50 -10.66
N ILE A 16 -0.55 -12.70 -10.17
CA ILE A 16 0.70 -13.41 -10.47
C ILE A 16 0.85 -13.66 -11.97
N THR A 17 -0.22 -14.11 -12.62
CA THR A 17 -0.25 -14.35 -14.06
C THR A 17 -0.03 -13.06 -14.85
N ALA A 18 -0.68 -11.96 -14.43
CA ALA A 18 -0.57 -10.66 -15.07
C ALA A 18 0.84 -10.04 -14.94
N LEU A 19 1.55 -10.33 -13.84
CA LEU A 19 2.94 -9.89 -13.62
C LEU A 19 3.96 -10.79 -14.37
N GLY A 20 3.58 -12.04 -14.63
CA GLY A 20 4.38 -12.98 -15.42
C GLY A 20 5.81 -13.14 -14.92
N THR A 21 6.77 -13.07 -15.84
CA THR A 21 8.20 -13.25 -15.54
C THR A 21 8.84 -12.10 -14.76
N ALA A 22 8.16 -10.97 -14.63
CA ALA A 22 8.66 -9.84 -13.84
C ALA A 22 8.63 -10.12 -12.34
N LEU A 23 7.74 -11.02 -11.91
CA LEU A 23 7.63 -11.42 -10.52
C LEU A 23 8.58 -12.60 -10.24
N GLN A 24 9.55 -12.38 -9.38
CA GLN A 24 10.37 -13.46 -8.86
C GLN A 24 9.57 -14.17 -7.77
N SER A 25 9.15 -15.41 -8.04
CA SER A 25 8.38 -16.18 -7.07
C SER A 25 9.33 -16.73 -5.99
N VAL A 26 9.21 -16.19 -4.79
CA VAL A 26 9.81 -16.83 -3.63
C VAL A 26 8.94 -18.05 -3.27
N ARG A 27 9.52 -19.25 -3.36
CA ARG A 27 8.90 -20.48 -2.89
C ARG A 27 8.68 -20.40 -1.37
N GLY A 28 7.54 -19.91 -0.96
CA GLY A 28 7.12 -19.82 0.44
C GLY A 28 5.78 -20.49 0.64
N LYS A 29 5.52 -20.98 1.86
CA LYS A 29 4.22 -21.54 2.24
C LYS A 29 3.13 -20.50 1.91
N HIS A 30 2.10 -20.95 1.18
CA HIS A 30 0.89 -20.17 0.94
C HIS A 30 0.33 -19.69 2.29
N GLN A 31 0.34 -18.39 2.50
CA GLN A 31 -0.37 -17.78 3.61
C GLN A 31 -1.73 -17.37 3.08
N ASP A 32 -2.79 -18.00 3.60
CA ASP A 32 -4.19 -17.66 3.27
C ASP A 32 -4.65 -16.38 4.00
N GLU A 33 -3.78 -15.78 4.82
CA GLU A 33 -4.09 -14.59 5.60
C GLU A 33 -3.51 -13.33 4.94
N GLU A 34 -4.33 -12.28 4.86
CA GLU A 34 -3.92 -10.96 4.40
C GLU A 34 -2.96 -10.28 5.41
N PRO A 35 -1.92 -9.60 4.93
CA PRO A 35 -1.53 -9.39 3.54
C PRO A 35 -0.86 -10.63 2.94
N ILE A 36 -1.27 -10.98 1.72
CA ILE A 36 -0.73 -12.11 0.97
C ILE A 36 0.58 -11.66 0.30
N PHE A 37 1.67 -12.36 0.56
CA PHE A 37 2.93 -12.14 -0.16
C PHE A 37 2.85 -12.77 -1.54
N LEU A 38 3.10 -12.00 -2.60
CA LEU A 38 3.03 -12.44 -3.98
C LEU A 38 4.40 -12.84 -4.53
N GLY A 39 5.46 -12.17 -4.11
CA GLY A 39 6.81 -12.35 -4.60
C GLY A 39 7.62 -11.05 -4.49
N GLU A 40 8.69 -10.97 -5.27
CA GLU A 40 9.57 -9.80 -5.33
C GLU A 40 9.66 -9.30 -6.78
N LEU A 41 9.73 -7.98 -6.94
CA LEU A 41 9.92 -7.30 -8.23
C LEU A 41 11.26 -6.58 -8.21
N ASP A 42 12.01 -6.70 -9.31
CA ASP A 42 13.18 -5.84 -9.50
C ASP A 42 12.72 -4.43 -9.90
N ILE A 43 13.03 -3.48 -9.04
CA ILE A 43 12.86 -2.05 -9.30
C ILE A 43 14.18 -1.35 -9.02
N ASP A 44 14.83 -0.86 -10.08
CA ASP A 44 16.08 -0.11 -10.00
C ASP A 44 17.23 -0.91 -9.32
N GLY A 45 17.26 -2.23 -9.54
CA GLY A 45 18.28 -3.13 -8.97
C GLY A 45 18.01 -3.51 -7.50
N HIS A 46 16.82 -3.25 -7.00
CA HIS A 46 16.38 -3.66 -5.67
C HIS A 46 15.23 -4.66 -5.76
N ASP A 47 15.30 -5.73 -4.97
CA ASP A 47 14.21 -6.69 -4.83
C ASP A 47 13.13 -6.13 -3.91
N ILE A 48 12.07 -5.64 -4.51
CA ILE A 48 10.94 -4.99 -3.83
C ILE A 48 9.85 -6.02 -3.55
N ALA A 49 9.54 -6.24 -2.28
CA ALA A 49 8.49 -7.17 -1.88
C ALA A 49 7.11 -6.66 -2.34
N LEU A 50 6.35 -7.55 -2.97
CA LEU A 50 4.99 -7.29 -3.41
C LEU A 50 4.01 -8.07 -2.55
N TYR A 51 3.04 -7.34 -2.00
CA TYR A 51 1.94 -7.87 -1.20
C TYR A 51 0.60 -7.53 -1.83
N PHE A 52 -0.41 -8.30 -1.46
CA PHE A 52 -1.80 -8.01 -1.82
C PHE A 52 -2.71 -8.08 -0.58
N ALA A 53 -3.61 -7.11 -0.44
CA ALA A 53 -4.70 -7.13 0.53
C ALA A 53 -5.97 -6.54 -0.08
N ALA A 54 -7.06 -7.31 -0.04
CA ALA A 54 -8.35 -6.84 -0.50
C ALA A 54 -9.00 -5.89 0.53
N LYS A 55 -9.85 -4.98 0.03
CA LYS A 55 -10.81 -4.21 0.85
C LYS A 55 -10.20 -3.42 2.01
N MET A 56 -9.11 -2.74 1.80
CA MET A 56 -8.49 -1.87 2.81
C MET A 56 -9.29 -0.57 3.08
N SER A 57 -10.59 -0.56 2.80
CA SER A 57 -11.47 0.59 2.98
C SER A 57 -11.93 0.79 4.42
N SER A 58 -11.91 -0.25 5.26
CA SER A 58 -12.25 -0.14 6.68
C SER A 58 -11.02 0.05 7.55
N GLU A 59 -11.11 0.92 8.56
CA GLU A 59 -10.04 1.18 9.50
C GLU A 59 -9.55 -0.10 10.22
N ARG A 60 -10.49 -0.97 10.60
CA ARG A 60 -10.17 -2.24 11.26
C ARG A 60 -9.33 -3.15 10.38
N GLN A 61 -9.68 -3.25 9.10
CA GLN A 61 -8.98 -4.10 8.15
C GLN A 61 -7.60 -3.52 7.80
N TYR A 62 -7.54 -2.20 7.61
CA TYR A 62 -6.27 -1.51 7.44
C TYR A 62 -5.34 -1.74 8.65
N ALA A 63 -5.82 -1.55 9.88
CA ALA A 63 -5.01 -1.72 11.09
C ALA A 63 -4.47 -3.17 11.22
N LYS A 64 -5.28 -4.17 10.83
CA LYS A 64 -4.82 -5.57 10.80
C LYS A 64 -3.66 -5.77 9.82
N VAL A 65 -3.79 -5.26 8.60
CA VAL A 65 -2.78 -5.36 7.54
C VAL A 65 -1.52 -4.56 7.91
N ASP A 66 -1.69 -3.33 8.39
CA ASP A 66 -0.59 -2.46 8.84
C ASP A 66 0.23 -3.14 9.95
N THR A 67 -0.44 -3.69 10.96
CA THR A 67 0.22 -4.43 12.03
C THR A 67 0.98 -5.65 11.52
N ALA A 68 0.36 -6.44 10.62
CA ALA A 68 1.00 -7.63 10.07
C ALA A 68 2.26 -7.29 9.24
N LEU A 69 2.24 -6.17 8.51
CA LEU A 69 3.40 -5.71 7.74
C LEU A 69 4.51 -5.15 8.64
N ARG A 70 4.16 -4.47 9.72
CA ARG A 70 5.15 -3.98 10.71
C ARG A 70 5.87 -5.11 11.43
N LEU A 71 5.22 -6.26 11.60
CA LEU A 71 5.86 -7.45 12.16
C LEU A 71 6.82 -8.16 11.20
N ARG A 72 6.87 -7.72 9.93
CA ARG A 72 7.76 -8.25 8.89
C ARG A 72 8.62 -7.14 8.29
N PRO A 73 9.47 -6.48 9.09
CA PRO A 73 10.26 -5.37 8.61
C PRO A 73 11.22 -5.82 7.50
N ARG A 74 11.34 -4.99 6.47
CA ARG A 74 12.33 -5.15 5.40
C ARG A 74 13.18 -3.90 5.32
N SER A 75 14.41 -4.06 4.81
CA SER A 75 15.35 -2.94 4.65
C SER A 75 14.89 -1.93 3.61
N VAL A 76 14.12 -2.39 2.61
CA VAL A 76 13.55 -1.55 1.56
C VAL A 76 12.02 -1.62 1.65
N PRO A 77 11.32 -0.48 1.59
CA PRO A 77 9.86 -0.46 1.54
C PRO A 77 9.33 -1.29 0.37
N GLY A 78 8.29 -2.07 0.62
CA GLY A 78 7.63 -2.87 -0.40
C GLY A 78 6.44 -2.16 -1.04
N ILE A 79 5.70 -2.91 -1.84
CA ILE A 79 4.44 -2.50 -2.46
C ILE A 79 3.31 -3.34 -1.86
N LEU A 80 2.21 -2.70 -1.52
CA LEU A 80 0.96 -3.35 -1.17
C LEU A 80 -0.12 -2.98 -2.19
N LEU A 81 -0.51 -3.93 -3.03
CA LEU A 81 -1.65 -3.77 -3.92
C LEU A 81 -2.96 -3.97 -3.15
N THR A 82 -3.96 -3.17 -3.47
CA THR A 82 -5.30 -3.28 -2.86
C THR A 82 -6.42 -3.03 -3.85
N THR A 83 -7.60 -3.58 -3.57
CA THR A 83 -8.83 -3.28 -4.33
C THR A 83 -9.59 -2.06 -3.81
N ALA A 84 -9.09 -1.38 -2.79
CA ALA A 84 -9.67 -0.13 -2.32
C ALA A 84 -9.29 1.01 -3.27
N SER A 85 -10.25 1.82 -3.71
CA SER A 85 -10.02 2.95 -4.63
C SER A 85 -9.33 4.12 -3.95
N GLU A 86 -9.56 4.33 -2.67
CA GLU A 86 -8.96 5.41 -1.88
C GLU A 86 -8.30 4.85 -0.61
N PRO A 87 -7.21 4.07 -0.73
CA PRO A 87 -6.54 3.52 0.43
C PRO A 87 -5.67 4.59 1.12
N PHE A 88 -5.24 4.29 2.35
CA PHE A 88 -4.11 5.03 2.92
C PHE A 88 -2.86 4.81 2.07
N PRO A 89 -2.01 5.83 1.92
CA PRO A 89 -0.85 5.76 1.03
C PRO A 89 0.22 4.75 1.48
N PHE A 90 0.20 4.35 2.76
CA PHE A 90 1.17 3.43 3.33
C PHE A 90 0.51 2.44 4.29
N ALA A 91 1.09 1.23 4.37
CA ALA A 91 0.79 0.24 5.40
C ALA A 91 2.11 -0.41 5.86
N GLY A 92 2.40 -0.34 7.16
CA GLY A 92 3.77 -0.54 7.64
C GLY A 92 4.70 0.49 7.01
N THR A 93 5.76 0.03 6.37
CA THR A 93 6.68 0.85 5.57
C THR A 93 6.38 0.77 4.07
N ASN A 94 5.36 0.00 3.66
CA ASN A 94 5.10 -0.29 2.25
C ASN A 94 4.19 0.77 1.62
N VAL A 95 4.45 1.09 0.36
CA VAL A 95 3.59 1.97 -0.46
C VAL A 95 2.33 1.20 -0.83
N VAL A 96 1.16 1.79 -0.56
CA VAL A 96 -0.13 1.20 -0.93
C VAL A 96 -0.57 1.76 -2.28
N ILE A 97 -0.86 0.86 -3.21
CA ILE A 97 -1.24 1.21 -4.59
C ILE A 97 -2.57 0.53 -4.89
N PRO A 98 -3.62 1.30 -5.27
CA PRO A 98 -4.84 0.74 -5.81
C PRO A 98 -4.52 -0.10 -7.06
N ILE A 99 -5.07 -1.31 -7.14
CA ILE A 99 -4.82 -2.16 -8.31
C ILE A 99 -5.37 -1.53 -9.60
N GLU A 100 -6.46 -0.77 -9.49
CA GLU A 100 -7.07 -0.05 -10.61
C GLU A 100 -6.14 0.97 -11.27
N ASP A 101 -5.23 1.58 -10.50
CA ASP A 101 -4.28 2.59 -11.00
C ASP A 101 -3.18 1.96 -11.88
N VAL A 102 -3.01 0.65 -11.79
CA VAL A 102 -1.94 -0.08 -12.50
C VAL A 102 -2.47 -1.13 -13.47
N LEU A 103 -3.80 -1.20 -13.64
CA LEU A 103 -4.41 -2.07 -14.63
C LEU A 103 -4.36 -1.44 -16.01
N SER A 104 -3.89 -2.21 -16.98
CA SER A 104 -3.94 -1.86 -18.39
C SER A 104 -5.07 -2.60 -19.08
N ALA A 105 -5.92 -1.85 -19.79
CA ALA A 105 -6.96 -2.41 -20.64
C ALA A 105 -6.39 -2.68 -22.04
N ALA A 106 -5.47 -3.60 -22.16
CA ALA A 106 -4.90 -4.02 -23.44
C ALA A 106 -5.74 -5.16 -24.04
N GLY A 107 -6.82 -4.83 -24.72
CA GLY A 107 -7.67 -5.83 -25.40
C GLY A 107 -8.56 -6.62 -24.44
N ALA A 108 -8.73 -7.92 -24.71
CA ALA A 108 -9.57 -8.82 -23.91
C ALA A 108 -8.92 -9.33 -22.62
N THR A 109 -7.66 -9.00 -22.39
CA THR A 109 -6.87 -9.51 -21.24
C THR A 109 -6.53 -8.35 -20.31
N THR A 110 -6.85 -8.49 -19.03
CA THR A 110 -6.42 -7.57 -17.99
C THR A 110 -4.96 -7.84 -17.70
N ALA A 111 -4.11 -6.84 -17.86
CA ALA A 111 -2.69 -6.90 -17.54
C ALA A 111 -2.34 -5.85 -16.50
N ILE A 112 -1.31 -6.11 -15.70
CA ILE A 112 -0.72 -5.08 -14.84
C ILE A 112 0.35 -4.35 -15.63
N ASP A 113 0.22 -3.04 -15.72
CA ASP A 113 1.23 -2.18 -16.33
C ASP A 113 2.39 -1.99 -15.34
N LEU A 114 3.49 -2.70 -15.62
CA LEU A 114 4.70 -2.65 -14.79
C LEU A 114 5.35 -1.26 -14.78
N ALA A 115 5.25 -0.50 -15.87
CA ALA A 115 5.81 0.85 -15.91
C ALA A 115 5.02 1.77 -14.98
N GLN A 116 3.69 1.69 -15.01
CA GLN A 116 2.81 2.41 -14.08
C GLN A 116 3.02 1.98 -12.64
N LEU A 117 3.17 0.69 -12.38
CA LEU A 117 3.44 0.16 -11.04
C LEU A 117 4.77 0.72 -10.48
N LYS A 118 5.84 0.68 -11.29
CA LYS A 118 7.14 1.25 -10.91
C LYS A 118 7.06 2.76 -10.68
N LEU A 119 6.31 3.49 -11.52
CA LEU A 119 6.11 4.92 -11.38
C LEU A 119 5.33 5.26 -10.11
N ALA A 120 4.21 4.57 -9.85
CA ALA A 120 3.41 4.76 -8.64
C ALA A 120 4.21 4.47 -7.36
N TYR A 121 5.04 3.42 -7.38
CA TYR A 121 5.94 3.10 -6.28
C TYR A 121 6.96 4.21 -6.01
N ARG A 122 7.63 4.71 -7.05
CA ARG A 122 8.60 5.81 -6.91
C ARG A 122 7.94 7.08 -6.38
N HIS A 123 6.75 7.43 -6.88
CA HIS A 123 5.99 8.58 -6.38
C HIS A 123 5.60 8.40 -4.91
N GLY A 124 5.16 7.20 -4.54
CA GLY A 124 4.87 6.88 -3.15
C GLY A 124 6.10 7.02 -2.26
N GLN A 125 7.25 6.50 -2.69
CA GLN A 125 8.50 6.67 -1.96
C GLN A 125 8.92 8.12 -1.82
N LEU A 126 8.86 8.90 -2.90
CA LEU A 126 9.15 10.33 -2.86
C LEU A 126 8.22 11.07 -1.89
N ALA A 127 6.93 10.71 -1.87
CA ALA A 127 5.99 11.25 -0.89
C ALA A 127 6.34 10.85 0.55
N ALA A 128 6.94 9.67 0.75
CA ALA A 128 7.42 9.21 2.06
C ALA A 128 8.74 9.87 2.48
N MET A 129 9.63 10.11 1.52
CA MET A 129 10.98 10.64 1.77
C MET A 129 11.07 12.17 1.68
N GLY A 130 10.11 12.81 1.03
CA GLY A 130 10.43 14.08 0.43
C GLY A 130 9.44 15.21 0.57
N GLY A 131 8.71 15.28 1.60
CA GLY A 131 8.36 16.63 2.01
C GLY A 131 9.52 17.17 2.86
N THR A 132 10.20 18.20 2.45
CA THR A 132 11.01 19.01 3.37
C THR A 132 10.15 19.64 4.48
N SER A 133 8.85 19.43 4.42
CA SER A 133 7.84 19.93 5.35
C SER A 133 7.14 18.78 6.09
N VAL A 134 6.89 19.02 7.36
CA VAL A 134 6.00 18.20 8.18
C VAL A 134 4.58 18.34 7.62
N ALA A 135 3.90 17.23 7.33
CA ALA A 135 2.53 17.25 6.83
C ALA A 135 1.65 16.24 7.55
N LEU A 136 0.39 16.61 7.76
CA LEU A 136 -0.63 15.73 8.32
C LEU A 136 -1.76 15.56 7.29
N LYS A 137 -1.96 14.34 6.81
CA LYS A 137 -3.06 14.00 5.91
C LYS A 137 -4.17 13.32 6.69
N LEU A 138 -5.35 13.93 6.72
CA LEU A 138 -6.54 13.37 7.37
C LEU A 138 -7.21 12.33 6.45
N SER A 139 -7.78 11.29 7.05
CA SER A 139 -8.70 10.40 6.35
C SER A 139 -10.01 11.13 6.01
N PRO A 140 -10.76 10.70 4.98
CA PRO A 140 -12.02 11.32 4.59
C PRO A 140 -13.07 11.38 5.72
N ASP A 141 -13.03 10.39 6.63
CA ASP A 141 -13.91 10.31 7.80
C ASP A 141 -13.41 11.09 9.03
N GLY A 142 -12.20 11.64 8.98
CA GLY A 142 -11.57 12.41 10.06
C GLY A 142 -11.17 11.61 11.31
N TYR A 143 -11.29 10.27 11.28
CA TYR A 143 -10.95 9.42 12.43
C TYR A 143 -9.50 8.91 12.41
N ALA A 144 -8.83 9.05 11.31
CA ALA A 144 -7.42 8.71 11.18
C ALA A 144 -6.64 9.82 10.47
N ALA A 145 -5.34 9.87 10.72
CA ALA A 145 -4.43 10.77 10.04
C ALA A 145 -3.09 10.09 9.79
N THR A 146 -2.40 10.51 8.74
CA THR A 146 -1.02 10.09 8.47
C THR A 146 -0.12 11.30 8.63
N LEU A 147 0.83 11.21 9.57
CA LEU A 147 1.86 12.22 9.78
C LEU A 147 3.08 11.88 8.93
N TYR A 148 3.49 12.82 8.12
CA TYR A 148 4.71 12.76 7.31
C TYR A 148 5.79 13.60 7.98
N LEU A 149 6.92 12.98 8.29
CA LEU A 149 8.09 13.66 8.84
C LEU A 149 9.26 13.48 7.87
N PRO A 150 10.09 14.52 7.65
CA PRO A 150 11.26 14.40 6.80
C PRO A 150 12.18 13.25 7.23
N GLY A 151 12.55 12.38 6.30
CA GLY A 151 13.46 11.26 6.55
C GLY A 151 12.92 10.14 7.45
N GLN A 152 11.62 10.12 7.76
CA GLN A 152 10.99 9.08 8.55
C GLN A 152 9.82 8.41 7.81
N ALA A 153 9.58 7.13 8.14
CA ALA A 153 8.40 6.44 7.65
C ALA A 153 7.12 7.13 8.16
N PRO A 154 6.08 7.25 7.31
CA PRO A 154 4.83 7.87 7.71
C PRO A 154 4.20 7.20 8.93
N TRP A 155 3.72 8.00 9.84
CA TRP A 155 3.11 7.54 11.08
C TRP A 155 1.61 7.74 11.08
N LYS A 156 0.87 6.64 11.20
CA LYS A 156 -0.59 6.68 11.28
C LYS A 156 -1.07 6.90 12.72
N VAL A 157 -2.04 7.78 12.87
CA VAL A 157 -2.70 8.08 14.14
C VAL A 157 -4.21 7.90 13.97
N THR A 158 -4.81 7.09 14.84
CA THR A 158 -6.25 6.74 14.80
C THR A 158 -7.05 7.35 15.95
N ASN A 159 -6.43 8.14 16.81
CA ASN A 159 -7.09 8.77 17.96
C ASN A 159 -7.39 10.23 17.64
N LYS A 160 -8.68 10.60 17.65
CA LYS A 160 -9.15 11.96 17.31
C LYS A 160 -8.50 13.06 18.15
N ALA A 161 -8.32 12.84 19.45
CA ALA A 161 -7.66 13.82 20.31
C ALA A 161 -6.18 14.00 19.93
N LYS A 162 -5.47 12.92 19.62
CA LYS A 162 -4.09 12.99 19.14
C LYS A 162 -3.99 13.67 17.77
N ILE A 163 -4.95 13.40 16.89
CA ILE A 163 -5.02 14.04 15.56
C ILE A 163 -5.17 15.56 15.70
N MET A 164 -6.07 16.03 16.58
CA MET A 164 -6.27 17.46 16.82
C MET A 164 -5.00 18.14 17.38
N VAL A 165 -4.28 17.48 18.27
CA VAL A 165 -3.01 18.00 18.79
C VAL A 165 -1.96 18.07 17.69
N LEU A 166 -1.83 17.00 16.89
CA LEU A 166 -0.87 16.95 15.78
C LEU A 166 -1.18 18.00 14.72
N GLN A 167 -2.48 18.22 14.40
CA GLN A 167 -2.87 19.27 13.45
C GLN A 167 -2.37 20.64 13.90
N ARG A 168 -2.61 20.99 15.16
CA ARG A 168 -2.14 22.27 15.73
C ARG A 168 -0.61 22.39 15.70
N LEU A 169 0.11 21.31 15.97
CA LEU A 169 1.58 21.30 15.91
C LEU A 169 2.08 21.50 14.48
N VAL A 170 1.46 20.82 13.51
CA VAL A 170 1.82 20.96 12.09
C VAL A 170 1.52 22.36 11.60
N ASP A 171 0.35 22.92 11.94
CA ASP A 171 -0.05 24.27 11.57
C ASP A 171 0.91 25.32 12.17
N ALA A 172 1.33 25.13 13.44
CA ALA A 172 2.31 25.99 14.09
C ALA A 172 3.73 25.87 13.51
N TYR A 173 4.08 24.70 13.00
CA TYR A 173 5.39 24.48 12.35
C TYR A 173 5.44 25.06 10.93
N ALA A 174 4.28 25.14 10.25
CA ALA A 174 4.16 25.69 8.90
C ALA A 174 4.01 27.22 8.85
N ALA A 175 3.75 27.86 9.99
CA ALA A 175 3.63 29.32 10.16
C ALA A 175 5.00 29.98 10.34
#